data_782d7144d2939c1e7e44b1ab5dfc7d07
#
_entry.id   782d7144d2939c1e7e44b1ab5dfc7d07
#
_cell.length_a   1.000
_cell.length_b   1.000
_cell.length_c   1.000
_cell.angle_alpha   90.00
_cell.angle_beta   90.00
_cell.angle_gamma   90.00
#
_symmetry.space_group_name_H-M   'P 1'
#
loop_
_entity.id
_entity.type
_entity.pdbx_description
1 polymer ?
#
loop_
_entity_poly.entity_id
_entity_poly.type
_entity_poly.pdbx_seq_one_letter_code
_entity_poly.pdbx_strand_id
1 'polypeptide(L)'
;MATKRMLPHTITVFTDIGEDERYHTTYSKQVYRNVYCEGITNAYSGERPTNPVTIYLFDDATTNMANFNPKGNGKEYVVFYDDQTSTSPPSAALNIRRVLRRQNGSRRMWHWEVYAE
;
A
#
# COMPACT_ATOMS: atom_id res chain seq x y z
N MET A 1 -19.17 -2.53 -9.82
CA MET A 1 -17.98 -3.31 -9.49
C MET A 1 -16.75 -2.68 -10.12
N ALA A 2 -15.67 -2.60 -9.37
CA ALA A 2 -14.42 -2.09 -9.91
C ALA A 2 -13.82 -3.08 -10.91
N THR A 3 -13.24 -2.56 -11.99
CA THR A 3 -12.56 -3.33 -13.03
C THR A 3 -11.08 -2.91 -13.04
N LYS A 4 -10.24 -3.65 -13.77
CA LYS A 4 -8.83 -3.28 -13.94
C LYS A 4 -8.64 -1.86 -14.48
N ARG A 5 -9.58 -1.37 -15.28
CA ARG A 5 -9.52 0.01 -15.78
C ARG A 5 -9.74 1.03 -14.67
N MET A 6 -10.53 0.66 -13.66
CA MET A 6 -10.84 1.52 -12.51
C MET A 6 -9.81 1.37 -11.39
N LEU A 7 -8.91 0.38 -11.49
CA LEU A 7 -7.90 0.06 -10.50
C LEU A 7 -6.51 0.08 -11.16
N PRO A 8 -6.04 1.27 -11.62
CA PRO A 8 -4.86 1.34 -12.47
C PRO A 8 -3.54 1.31 -11.71
N HIS A 9 -3.56 1.33 -10.39
CA HIS A 9 -2.36 1.58 -9.61
C HIS A 9 -1.71 0.31 -9.08
N THR A 10 -0.42 0.41 -8.82
CA THR A 10 0.37 -0.61 -8.13
C THR A 10 1.04 0.05 -6.94
N ILE A 11 1.09 -0.64 -5.81
CA ILE A 11 1.79 -0.16 -4.64
C ILE A 11 2.76 -1.22 -4.14
N THR A 12 3.80 -0.78 -3.45
CA THR A 12 4.71 -1.66 -2.70
C THR A 12 4.66 -1.23 -1.24
N VAL A 13 4.40 -2.18 -0.36
CA VAL A 13 4.32 -1.94 1.08
C VAL A 13 5.54 -2.55 1.75
N PHE A 14 6.25 -1.74 2.52
CA PHE A 14 7.38 -2.16 3.34
C PHE A 14 6.92 -2.21 4.79
N THR A 15 7.11 -3.35 5.44
CA THR A 15 6.74 -3.53 6.84
C THR A 15 7.99 -3.74 7.68
N ASP A 16 8.15 -2.91 8.70
CA ASP A 16 9.23 -3.07 9.69
C ASP A 16 8.98 -4.35 10.48
N ILE A 17 9.91 -5.31 10.38
CA ILE A 17 9.82 -6.61 11.05
C ILE A 17 10.85 -6.75 12.17
N GLY A 18 11.48 -5.64 12.58
CA GLY A 18 12.42 -5.63 13.67
C GLY A 18 13.84 -5.40 13.24
N GLU A 19 14.77 -5.52 14.19
CA GLU A 19 16.18 -5.28 13.96
C GLU A 19 16.93 -6.59 13.76
N ASP A 20 18.01 -6.54 12.97
CA ASP A 20 18.95 -7.65 12.83
C ASP A 20 19.98 -7.64 13.97
N GLU A 21 20.96 -8.53 13.91
CA GLU A 21 22.02 -8.64 14.93
C GLU A 21 22.89 -7.39 15.06
N ARG A 22 22.88 -6.53 14.04
CA ARG A 22 23.62 -5.27 14.03
C ARG A 22 22.76 -4.07 14.35
N TYR A 23 21.55 -4.30 14.85
CA TYR A 23 20.55 -3.27 15.16
C TYR A 23 20.10 -2.47 13.95
N HIS A 24 20.20 -3.04 12.75
CA HIS A 24 19.63 -2.44 11.55
C HIS A 24 18.19 -2.89 11.39
N THR A 25 17.29 -1.95 11.17
CA THR A 25 15.88 -2.27 10.92
C THR A 25 15.74 -3.08 9.64
N THR A 26 14.99 -4.16 9.71
CA THR A 26 14.71 -5.02 8.56
C THR A 26 13.25 -4.87 8.15
N TYR A 27 12.98 -5.08 6.86
CA TYR A 27 11.64 -4.89 6.30
C TYR A 27 11.24 -6.09 5.46
N SER A 28 9.95 -6.43 5.53
CA SER A 28 9.33 -7.27 4.51
C SER A 28 8.74 -6.38 3.43
N LYS A 29 8.62 -6.91 2.23
CA LYS A 29 8.13 -6.14 1.08
C LYS A 29 7.08 -6.95 0.34
N GLN A 30 5.94 -6.31 0.02
CA GLN A 30 4.86 -6.93 -0.72
C GLN A 30 4.33 -5.95 -1.75
N VAL A 31 4.13 -6.43 -2.97
CA VAL A 31 3.58 -5.65 -4.07
C VAL A 31 2.11 -5.98 -4.25
N TYR A 32 1.27 -4.96 -4.38
CA TYR A 32 -0.15 -5.11 -4.66
C TYR A 32 -0.50 -4.39 -5.95
N ARG A 33 -1.09 -5.11 -6.88
CA ARG A 33 -1.49 -4.57 -8.19
C ARG A 33 -3.00 -4.38 -8.21
N ASN A 34 -3.46 -3.60 -9.18
CA ASN A 34 -4.89 -3.36 -9.39
C ASN A 34 -5.56 -2.75 -8.16
N VAL A 35 -4.92 -1.73 -7.61
CA VAL A 35 -5.46 -0.93 -6.51
C VAL A 35 -5.82 0.46 -7.04
N TYR A 36 -6.60 1.21 -6.28
CA TYR A 36 -6.92 2.59 -6.61
C TYR A 36 -6.37 3.51 -5.53
N CYS A 37 -5.63 4.55 -5.94
CA CYS A 37 -5.06 5.53 -5.02
C CYS A 37 -5.56 6.93 -5.34
N GLU A 38 -6.11 7.62 -4.34
CA GLU A 38 -6.50 9.02 -4.45
C GLU A 38 -5.41 9.92 -3.88
N GLY A 39 -5.05 10.97 -4.60
CA GLY A 39 -4.11 11.98 -4.12
C GLY A 39 -2.65 11.77 -4.54
N ILE A 40 -2.38 10.90 -5.49
CA ILE A 40 -1.02 10.56 -5.92
C ILE A 40 -0.53 11.39 -7.11
N THR A 41 -0.60 12.69 -7.04
CA THR A 41 -0.34 13.57 -8.18
C THR A 41 0.98 13.28 -8.91
N ASN A 42 2.07 13.03 -8.19
CA ASN A 42 3.40 12.84 -8.78
C ASN A 42 4.01 11.46 -8.46
N ALA A 43 3.23 10.52 -7.94
CA ALA A 43 3.78 9.27 -7.43
C ALA A 43 4.40 8.38 -8.50
N TYR A 44 3.92 8.49 -9.75
CA TYR A 44 4.44 7.68 -10.86
C TYR A 44 5.86 8.04 -11.27
N SER A 45 6.32 9.23 -10.97
CA SER A 45 7.70 9.65 -11.26
C SER A 45 8.66 9.34 -10.12
N GLY A 46 8.19 8.63 -9.08
CA GLY A 46 9.00 8.27 -7.93
C GLY A 46 9.11 9.37 -6.88
N GLU A 47 8.39 10.46 -7.05
CA GLU A 47 8.38 11.55 -6.07
C GLU A 47 7.44 11.23 -4.92
N ARG A 48 7.78 11.74 -3.73
CA ARG A 48 6.91 11.62 -2.56
C ARG A 48 5.66 12.46 -2.78
N PRO A 49 4.44 11.90 -2.61
CA PRO A 49 3.22 12.70 -2.66
C PRO A 49 3.24 13.80 -1.60
N THR A 50 2.75 14.98 -1.96
CA THR A 50 2.71 16.13 -1.05
C THR A 50 1.47 16.14 -0.16
N ASN A 51 0.43 15.40 -0.55
CA ASN A 51 -0.82 15.32 0.18
C ASN A 51 -1.04 13.89 0.68
N PRO A 52 -1.87 13.71 1.71
CA PRO A 52 -2.27 12.36 2.12
C PRO A 52 -2.89 11.58 0.97
N VAL A 53 -2.66 10.27 0.97
CA VAL A 53 -3.17 9.37 -0.07
C VAL A 53 -4.08 8.34 0.57
N THR A 54 -5.23 8.10 -0.05
CA THR A 54 -6.11 7.01 0.32
C THR A 54 -5.99 5.89 -0.69
N ILE A 55 -5.75 4.67 -0.21
CA ILE A 55 -5.56 3.50 -1.05
C ILE A 55 -6.75 2.56 -0.85
N TYR A 56 -7.36 2.14 -1.95
CA TYR A 56 -8.48 1.19 -1.95
C TYR A 56 -7.99 -0.13 -2.54
N LEU A 57 -8.04 -1.19 -1.72
CA LEU A 57 -7.71 -2.54 -2.14
C LEU A 57 -8.97 -3.39 -2.07
N PHE A 58 -9.47 -3.80 -3.23
CA PHE A 58 -10.74 -4.54 -3.32
C PHE A 58 -10.52 -6.05 -3.22
N ASP A 59 -11.51 -6.74 -2.63
CA ASP A 59 -11.51 -8.20 -2.47
C ASP A 59 -11.87 -8.87 -3.79
N ASP A 60 -11.01 -8.78 -4.78
CA ASP A 60 -11.22 -9.50 -6.01
C ASP A 60 -9.96 -10.30 -6.39
N ALA A 61 -10.09 -11.12 -7.42
CA ALA A 61 -9.02 -12.02 -7.83
C ALA A 61 -7.82 -11.29 -8.45
N THR A 62 -7.94 -10.00 -8.74
CA THR A 62 -6.88 -9.23 -9.41
C THR A 62 -5.93 -8.56 -8.43
N THR A 63 -6.30 -8.49 -7.14
CA THR A 63 -5.47 -7.93 -6.08
C THR A 63 -4.99 -9.05 -5.17
N ASN A 64 -3.72 -9.01 -4.77
CA ASN A 64 -3.14 -10.04 -3.91
C ASN A 64 -3.55 -9.83 -2.43
N MET A 65 -4.84 -9.89 -2.18
CA MET A 65 -5.41 -9.60 -0.86
C MET A 65 -5.07 -10.63 0.21
N ALA A 66 -4.74 -11.87 -0.20
CA ALA A 66 -4.44 -12.93 0.75
C ALA A 66 -3.27 -12.60 1.67
N ASN A 67 -2.35 -11.77 1.19
CA ASN A 67 -1.15 -11.37 1.95
C ASN A 67 -1.27 -9.98 2.58
N PHE A 68 -2.42 -9.33 2.40
CA PHE A 68 -2.60 -7.99 2.92
C PHE A 68 -3.03 -8.04 4.38
N ASN A 69 -2.18 -7.54 5.27
CA ASN A 69 -2.47 -7.51 6.70
C ASN A 69 -1.87 -6.24 7.33
N PRO A 70 -2.31 -5.07 6.90
CA PRO A 70 -1.76 -3.82 7.42
C PRO A 70 -2.28 -3.55 8.83
N LYS A 71 -1.44 -2.96 9.66
CA LYS A 71 -1.74 -2.68 11.06
C LYS A 71 -2.05 -1.21 11.34
N GLY A 72 -1.57 -0.30 10.49
CA GLY A 72 -1.71 1.13 10.74
C GLY A 72 -0.98 1.60 12.00
N ASN A 73 0.13 0.95 12.36
CA ASN A 73 0.83 1.17 13.63
C ASN A 73 2.11 2.01 13.47
N GLY A 74 2.29 2.67 12.35
CA GLY A 74 3.47 3.49 12.07
C GLY A 74 4.70 2.71 11.62
N LYS A 75 4.58 1.40 11.44
CA LYS A 75 5.67 0.52 11.01
C LYS A 75 5.56 0.08 9.57
N GLU A 76 4.62 0.64 8.84
CA GLU A 76 4.36 0.29 7.44
C GLU A 76 4.52 1.51 6.57
N TYR A 77 5.16 1.31 5.41
CA TYR A 77 5.50 2.37 4.48
C TYR A 77 5.07 1.94 3.08
N VAL A 78 4.58 2.87 2.30
CA VAL A 78 4.06 2.57 0.97
C VAL A 78 4.65 3.50 -0.07
N VAL A 79 5.06 2.91 -1.21
CA VAL A 79 5.36 3.63 -2.44
C VAL A 79 4.35 3.25 -3.51
N PHE A 80 4.11 4.13 -4.46
CA PHE A 80 3.02 4.00 -5.42
C PHE A 80 3.52 3.51 -6.77
N TYR A 81 4.38 2.49 -6.73
CA TYR A 81 4.91 1.79 -7.89
C TYR A 81 5.43 0.42 -7.44
N ASP A 82 5.78 -0.42 -8.42
CA ASP A 82 6.38 -1.73 -8.17
C ASP A 82 7.87 -1.57 -7.93
N ASP A 83 8.28 -1.55 -6.67
CA ASP A 83 9.68 -1.39 -6.29
C ASP A 83 10.36 -2.75 -6.24
N GLN A 84 11.23 -3.01 -7.21
CA GLN A 84 11.94 -4.28 -7.34
C GLN A 84 13.36 -4.24 -6.74
N THR A 85 13.84 -3.09 -6.33
CA THR A 85 15.25 -2.92 -5.96
C THR A 85 15.49 -2.55 -4.50
N SER A 86 14.60 -1.77 -3.90
CA SER A 86 14.79 -1.30 -2.52
C SER A 86 14.57 -2.41 -1.51
N THR A 87 15.39 -2.46 -0.48
CA THR A 87 15.22 -3.37 0.66
C THR A 87 14.64 -2.66 1.88
N SER A 88 14.61 -1.35 1.86
CA SER A 88 14.01 -0.49 2.88
C SER A 88 13.18 0.60 2.22
N PRO A 89 12.27 1.25 2.95
CA PRO A 89 11.43 2.29 2.36
C PRO A 89 12.28 3.43 1.76
N PRO A 90 12.09 3.76 0.48
CA PRO A 90 12.77 4.91 -0.11
C PRO A 90 12.21 6.23 0.44
N SER A 91 12.90 7.33 0.13
CA SER A 91 12.48 8.66 0.61
C SER A 91 11.09 9.08 0.11
N ALA A 92 10.64 8.51 -0.99
CA ALA A 92 9.31 8.79 -1.53
C ALA A 92 8.18 8.09 -0.78
N ALA A 93 8.48 7.21 0.17
CA ALA A 93 7.47 6.43 0.88
C ALA A 93 6.68 7.28 1.87
N LEU A 94 5.39 6.99 1.96
CA LEU A 94 4.51 7.52 3.00
C LEU A 94 4.30 6.47 4.08
N ASN A 95 4.04 6.92 5.31
CA ASN A 95 3.65 6.00 6.39
C ASN A 95 2.17 5.64 6.25
N ILE A 96 1.85 4.38 6.48
CA ILE A 96 0.46 3.97 6.64
C ILE A 96 0.02 4.34 8.05
N ARG A 97 -0.96 5.24 8.14
CA ARG A 97 -1.42 5.81 9.42
C ARG A 97 -2.69 5.19 9.94
N ARG A 98 -3.56 4.74 9.05
CA ARG A 98 -4.88 4.23 9.42
C ARG A 98 -5.34 3.22 8.41
N VAL A 99 -6.01 2.17 8.90
CA VAL A 99 -6.53 1.11 8.05
C VAL A 99 -7.96 0.83 8.46
N LEU A 100 -8.87 0.85 7.49
CA LEU A 100 -10.28 0.53 7.71
C LEU A 100 -10.69 -0.63 6.81
N ARG A 101 -11.50 -1.53 7.35
CA ARG A 101 -12.07 -2.63 6.59
C ARG A 101 -13.53 -2.31 6.28
N ARG A 102 -13.89 -2.33 5.00
CA ARG A 102 -15.25 -2.06 4.54
C ARG A 102 -15.84 -3.32 3.96
N GLN A 103 -16.93 -3.80 4.55
CA GLN A 103 -17.60 -5.04 4.16
C GLN A 103 -19.09 -4.77 3.91
N ASN A 104 -19.41 -3.70 3.20
CA ASN A 104 -20.77 -3.32 2.87
C ASN A 104 -21.17 -3.87 1.50
N GLY A 105 -22.41 -4.31 1.35
CA GLY A 105 -22.93 -4.81 0.09
C GLY A 105 -22.41 -6.20 -0.24
N SER A 106 -22.31 -6.49 -1.55
CA SER A 106 -21.79 -7.78 -2.01
C SER A 106 -20.29 -7.89 -1.73
N ARG A 107 -19.78 -9.12 -1.64
CA ARG A 107 -18.37 -9.37 -1.38
C ARG A 107 -17.44 -8.70 -2.38
N ARG A 108 -17.88 -8.49 -3.61
CA ARG A 108 -17.08 -7.77 -4.63
C ARG A 108 -16.84 -6.32 -4.27
N MET A 109 -17.67 -5.74 -3.40
CA MET A 109 -17.55 -4.37 -2.94
C MET A 109 -16.71 -4.26 -1.67
N TRP A 110 -16.38 -5.35 -1.06
CA TRP A 110 -15.55 -5.35 0.15
C TRP A 110 -14.14 -4.89 -0.21
N HIS A 111 -13.58 -4.04 0.64
CA HIS A 111 -12.26 -3.48 0.38
C HIS A 111 -11.60 -3.00 1.67
N TRP A 112 -10.31 -2.77 1.57
CA TRP A 112 -9.55 -2.07 2.58
C TRP A 112 -9.40 -0.61 2.14
N GLU A 113 -9.53 0.33 3.10
CA GLU A 113 -9.18 1.73 2.91
C GLU A 113 -7.96 2.02 3.76
N VAL A 114 -6.86 2.36 3.10
CA VAL A 114 -5.57 2.58 3.74
C VAL A 114 -5.20 4.06 3.58
N TYR A 115 -4.98 4.73 4.71
CA TYR A 115 -4.64 6.15 4.73
C TYR A 115 -3.15 6.30 5.00
N ALA A 116 -2.45 6.99 4.09
CA ALA A 116 -1.01 7.18 4.14
C ALA A 116 -0.64 8.66 4.05
N GLU A 117 0.37 9.08 4.80
CA GLU A 117 0.93 10.43 4.73
C GLU A 117 2.40 10.49 5.17
#